data_1a60f1f276350c45de3a7c93833be370
#
_entry.id   1a60f1f276350c45de3a7c93833be370
#
_cell.length_a   1.000
_cell.length_b   1.000
_cell.length_c   1.000
_cell.angle_alpha   90.00
_cell.angle_beta   90.00
_cell.angle_gamma   90.00
#
_symmetry.space_group_name_H-M   'P 1'
#
loop_
_entity.id
_entity.type
_entity.pdbx_description
1 polymer ?
#
loop_
_entity_poly.entity_id
_entity_poly.type
_entity_poly.pdbx_seq_one_letter_code
_entity_poly.pdbx_strand_id
1 'polypeptide(L)'
;EVEKVREFLKNGGITVSGGEPMLQQEFVTELFTQAKAHGFHTALDTSGILFDPKAPEKVAPLLDVTDLVLLDIKHIDPVEHKKLTGHDNHRILAFAKYLRDRKIPVWIRHVVVPGITDDPEELRQLGHFLAELTNMKALDVLPYHTMGKVKYERLGMEYPLGDTPPLSKEEANRTRGYIIEGIKEAL
;
A
#
# COMPACT_ATOMS: atom_id res chain seq x y z
N GLU A 1 -6.94 -0.47 -25.47
CA GLU A 1 -6.80 -1.87 -25.06
C GLU A 1 -7.86 -2.27 -24.00
N VAL A 2 -8.07 -1.47 -22.95
CA VAL A 2 -9.05 -1.77 -21.89
C VAL A 2 -10.48 -1.95 -22.46
N GLU A 3 -10.86 -1.14 -23.44
CA GLU A 3 -12.15 -1.26 -24.12
C GLU A 3 -12.36 -2.63 -24.80
N LYS A 4 -11.29 -3.23 -25.33
CA LYS A 4 -11.36 -4.56 -25.99
C LYS A 4 -11.72 -5.69 -25.03
N VAL A 5 -11.48 -5.49 -23.74
CA VAL A 5 -11.75 -6.49 -22.68
C VAL A 5 -12.88 -6.06 -21.74
N ARG A 6 -13.65 -5.02 -22.11
CA ARG A 6 -14.75 -4.47 -21.31
C ARG A 6 -15.73 -5.54 -20.82
N GLU A 7 -16.08 -6.51 -21.67
CA GLU A 7 -17.00 -7.58 -21.32
C GLU A 7 -16.48 -8.46 -20.17
N PHE A 8 -15.16 -8.58 -20.02
CA PHE A 8 -14.51 -9.31 -18.92
C PHE A 8 -14.39 -8.45 -17.65
N LEU A 9 -14.48 -7.11 -17.78
CA LEU A 9 -14.30 -6.15 -16.70
C LEU A 9 -15.63 -5.64 -16.12
N LYS A 10 -16.71 -6.42 -16.19
CA LYS A 10 -18.09 -5.98 -15.84
C LYS A 10 -18.19 -5.18 -14.55
N ASN A 11 -17.36 -5.48 -13.53
CA ASN A 11 -17.26 -4.78 -12.26
C ASN A 11 -15.80 -4.44 -11.91
N GLY A 12 -14.92 -4.47 -12.90
CA GLY A 12 -13.49 -4.21 -12.74
C GLY A 12 -13.08 -2.83 -13.24
N GLY A 13 -11.77 -2.64 -13.36
CA GLY A 13 -11.26 -1.35 -13.78
C GLY A 13 -9.76 -1.40 -14.09
N ILE A 14 -9.11 -0.28 -13.87
CA ILE A 14 -7.69 -0.09 -14.08
C ILE A 14 -7.01 0.10 -12.74
N THR A 15 -5.97 -0.67 -12.48
CA THR A 15 -5.04 -0.41 -11.38
C THR A 15 -3.73 0.11 -11.97
N VAL A 16 -3.30 1.28 -11.53
CA VAL A 16 -1.97 1.80 -11.83
C VAL A 16 -1.03 1.46 -10.69
N SER A 17 0.01 0.71 -11.03
CA SER A 17 1.08 0.22 -10.14
C SER A 17 2.43 0.39 -10.85
N GLY A 18 3.49 -0.16 -10.30
CA GLY A 18 4.82 -0.12 -10.90
C GLY A 18 5.82 0.44 -9.90
N GLY A 19 6.83 1.23 -10.22
CA GLY A 19 7.67 1.85 -9.20
C GLY A 19 6.84 2.65 -8.17
N GLU A 20 6.69 3.95 -8.37
CA GLU A 20 5.77 4.77 -7.58
C GLU A 20 4.91 5.62 -8.53
N PRO A 21 3.62 5.32 -8.69
CA PRO A 21 2.75 6.03 -9.64
C PRO A 21 2.63 7.53 -9.38
N MET A 22 2.72 7.95 -8.13
CA MET A 22 2.64 9.36 -7.76
C MET A 22 3.83 10.20 -8.28
N LEU A 23 4.91 9.57 -8.79
CA LEU A 23 5.96 10.27 -9.53
C LEU A 23 5.46 10.83 -10.87
N GLN A 24 4.40 10.23 -11.42
CA GLN A 24 3.77 10.63 -12.69
C GLN A 24 2.31 11.05 -12.45
N GLN A 25 2.08 11.81 -11.38
CA GLN A 25 0.75 12.14 -10.88
C GLN A 25 -0.16 12.75 -11.96
N GLU A 26 0.35 13.69 -12.75
CA GLU A 26 -0.42 14.35 -13.83
C GLU A 26 -0.89 13.33 -14.88
N PHE A 27 0.01 12.46 -15.32
CA PHE A 27 -0.31 11.39 -16.28
C PHE A 27 -1.36 10.42 -15.71
N VAL A 28 -1.19 9.99 -14.43
CA VAL A 28 -2.13 9.07 -13.80
C VAL A 28 -3.50 9.72 -13.62
N THR A 29 -3.53 11.01 -13.28
CA THR A 29 -4.78 11.79 -13.16
C THR A 29 -5.54 11.80 -14.48
N GLU A 30 -4.85 12.11 -15.59
CA GLU A 30 -5.46 12.13 -16.93
C GLU A 30 -5.95 10.72 -17.31
N LEU A 31 -5.13 9.70 -17.12
CA LEU A 31 -5.50 8.30 -17.38
C LEU A 31 -6.77 7.90 -16.63
N PHE A 32 -6.85 8.21 -15.33
CA PHE A 32 -8.00 7.89 -14.51
C PHE A 32 -9.24 8.71 -14.90
N THR A 33 -9.07 9.97 -15.26
CA THR A 33 -10.15 10.81 -15.79
C THR A 33 -10.76 10.17 -17.02
N GLN A 34 -9.95 9.73 -17.99
CA GLN A 34 -10.42 9.03 -19.18
C GLN A 34 -11.06 7.68 -18.83
N ALA A 35 -10.47 6.90 -17.94
CA ALA A 35 -11.02 5.63 -17.50
C ALA A 35 -12.42 5.80 -16.89
N LYS A 36 -12.60 6.78 -16.01
CA LYS A 36 -13.90 7.09 -15.39
C LYS A 36 -14.93 7.58 -16.41
N ALA A 37 -14.55 8.39 -17.39
CA ALA A 37 -15.43 8.82 -18.48
C ALA A 37 -15.97 7.61 -19.28
N HIS A 38 -15.22 6.52 -19.33
CA HIS A 38 -15.62 5.24 -19.94
C HIS A 38 -16.29 4.26 -18.94
N GLY A 39 -16.53 4.66 -17.70
CA GLY A 39 -17.22 3.86 -16.69
C GLY A 39 -16.35 2.78 -16.03
N PHE A 40 -15.02 2.89 -16.10
CA PHE A 40 -14.10 1.98 -15.41
C PHE A 40 -13.81 2.44 -13.99
N HIS A 41 -13.71 1.49 -13.08
CA HIS A 41 -13.19 1.71 -11.73
C HIS A 41 -11.68 1.98 -11.78
N THR A 42 -11.20 2.88 -10.93
CA THR A 42 -9.79 3.30 -10.89
C THR A 42 -9.17 2.98 -9.54
N ALA A 43 -8.02 2.31 -9.55
CA ALA A 43 -7.28 1.97 -8.34
C ALA A 43 -5.82 2.42 -8.43
N LEU A 44 -5.36 3.11 -7.39
CA LEU A 44 -3.98 3.58 -7.25
C LEU A 44 -3.23 2.67 -6.29
N ASP A 45 -2.17 2.03 -6.76
CA ASP A 45 -1.27 1.19 -5.97
C ASP A 45 0.01 1.96 -5.64
N THR A 46 0.14 2.44 -4.42
CA THR A 46 1.20 3.38 -4.01
C THR A 46 1.72 3.10 -2.61
N SER A 47 2.96 3.50 -2.38
CA SER A 47 3.52 3.59 -1.02
C SER A 47 3.07 4.83 -0.27
N GLY A 48 2.54 5.86 -0.94
CA GLY A 48 2.18 7.14 -0.35
C GLY A 48 3.36 8.03 0.07
N ILE A 49 4.59 7.62 -0.19
CA ILE A 49 5.80 8.33 0.27
C ILE A 49 5.93 9.75 -0.30
N LEU A 50 5.32 10.00 -1.45
CA LEU A 50 5.35 11.31 -2.13
C LEU A 50 4.28 12.29 -1.60
N PHE A 51 3.41 11.85 -0.71
CA PHE A 51 2.44 12.74 -0.10
C PHE A 51 3.14 13.82 0.74
N ASP A 52 2.76 15.07 0.51
CA ASP A 52 3.24 16.20 1.32
C ASP A 52 2.12 16.68 2.24
N PRO A 53 2.20 16.42 3.55
CA PRO A 53 1.17 16.86 4.49
C PRO A 53 1.07 18.39 4.64
N LYS A 54 2.08 19.14 4.14
CA LYS A 54 2.07 20.60 4.12
C LYS A 54 1.41 21.19 2.87
N ALA A 55 1.19 20.37 1.85
CA ALA A 55 0.57 20.76 0.60
C ALA A 55 -0.37 19.63 0.09
N PRO A 56 -1.37 19.22 0.91
CA PRO A 56 -2.23 18.07 0.60
C PRO A 56 -3.11 18.29 -0.63
N GLU A 57 -3.34 19.55 -1.01
CA GLU A 57 -4.09 19.92 -2.22
C GLU A 57 -3.44 19.45 -3.51
N LYS A 58 -2.12 19.22 -3.51
CA LYS A 58 -1.40 18.76 -4.71
C LYS A 58 -1.84 17.38 -5.17
N VAL A 59 -2.22 16.49 -4.26
CA VAL A 59 -2.68 15.14 -4.59
C VAL A 59 -4.19 15.10 -4.87
N ALA A 60 -4.93 16.16 -4.52
CA ALA A 60 -6.37 16.17 -4.62
C ALA A 60 -6.90 15.84 -6.03
N PRO A 61 -6.35 16.40 -7.14
CA PRO A 61 -6.84 16.08 -8.49
C PRO A 61 -6.76 14.58 -8.82
N LEU A 62 -5.67 13.91 -8.42
CA LEU A 62 -5.52 12.46 -8.60
C LEU A 62 -6.56 11.70 -7.78
N LEU A 63 -6.75 12.10 -6.53
CA LEU A 63 -7.68 11.42 -5.63
C LEU A 63 -9.15 11.62 -6.02
N ASP A 64 -9.51 12.73 -6.66
CA ASP A 64 -10.87 12.99 -7.14
C ASP A 64 -11.31 12.03 -8.26
N VAL A 65 -10.34 11.41 -8.94
CA VAL A 65 -10.57 10.42 -10.00
C VAL A 65 -10.14 9.00 -9.60
N THR A 66 -9.86 8.77 -8.30
CA THR A 66 -9.44 7.47 -7.75
C THR A 66 -10.57 6.88 -6.90
N ASP A 67 -11.01 5.67 -7.21
CA ASP A 67 -12.06 4.97 -6.47
C ASP A 67 -11.53 4.12 -5.33
N LEU A 68 -10.27 3.68 -5.41
CA LEU A 68 -9.60 2.85 -4.41
C LEU A 68 -8.11 3.15 -4.35
N VAL A 69 -7.55 3.22 -3.16
CA VAL A 69 -6.10 3.24 -2.97
C VAL A 69 -5.65 1.93 -2.32
N LEU A 70 -4.67 1.26 -2.93
CA LEU A 70 -3.91 0.19 -2.29
C LEU A 70 -2.67 0.83 -1.69
N LEU A 71 -2.60 0.87 -0.36
CA LEU A 71 -1.54 1.56 0.37
C LEU A 71 -0.65 0.58 1.11
N ASP A 72 0.64 0.61 0.79
CA ASP A 72 1.63 -0.19 1.47
C ASP A 72 2.11 0.48 2.76
N ILE A 73 1.94 -0.17 3.91
CA ILE A 73 2.60 0.20 5.18
C ILE A 73 3.63 -0.88 5.48
N LYS A 74 4.90 -0.59 5.23
CA LYS A 74 5.98 -1.58 5.34
C LYS A 74 6.39 -1.84 6.79
N HIS A 75 6.31 -0.84 7.65
CA HIS A 75 6.60 -0.92 9.08
C HIS A 75 5.90 0.22 9.83
N ILE A 76 5.42 -0.02 11.05
CA ILE A 76 4.76 1.03 11.85
C ILE A 76 5.78 1.94 12.53
N ASP A 77 6.90 1.41 13.01
CA ASP A 77 7.97 2.20 13.60
C ASP A 77 8.73 2.97 12.52
N PRO A 78 8.94 4.30 12.66
CA PRO A 78 9.58 5.13 11.64
C PRO A 78 11.07 4.84 11.47
N VAL A 79 11.76 4.37 12.51
CA VAL A 79 13.19 4.05 12.46
C VAL A 79 13.40 2.73 11.70
N GLU A 80 12.62 1.70 12.04
CA GLU A 80 12.67 0.42 11.37
C GLU A 80 12.19 0.53 9.91
N HIS A 81 11.14 1.34 9.66
CA HIS A 81 10.72 1.66 8.30
C HIS A 81 11.86 2.28 7.47
N LYS A 82 12.62 3.21 8.09
CA LYS A 82 13.75 3.86 7.42
C LYS A 82 14.89 2.88 7.14
N LYS A 83 15.19 1.96 8.05
CA LYS A 83 16.18 0.90 7.82
C LYS A 83 15.77 0.00 6.64
N LEU A 84 14.47 -0.35 6.55
CA LEU A 84 13.96 -1.25 5.54
C LEU A 84 13.85 -0.59 4.15
N THR A 85 13.46 0.69 4.08
CA THR A 85 13.07 1.34 2.81
C THR A 85 13.93 2.54 2.42
N GLY A 86 14.79 3.02 3.32
CA GLY A 86 15.55 4.26 3.15
C GLY A 86 14.82 5.53 3.60
N HIS A 87 13.52 5.47 3.89
CA HIS A 87 12.68 6.59 4.29
C HIS A 87 11.87 6.27 5.55
N ASP A 88 11.56 7.29 6.37
CA ASP A 88 10.59 7.11 7.44
C ASP A 88 9.15 6.97 6.89
N ASN A 89 8.19 6.63 7.76
CA ASN A 89 6.81 6.38 7.38
C ASN A 89 5.85 7.56 7.63
N HIS A 90 6.33 8.71 8.13
CA HIS A 90 5.47 9.83 8.54
C HIS A 90 4.55 10.31 7.43
N ARG A 91 5.05 10.41 6.19
CA ARG A 91 4.26 10.83 5.02
C ARG A 91 3.21 9.78 4.65
N ILE A 92 3.56 8.50 4.78
CA ILE A 92 2.68 7.36 4.47
C ILE A 92 1.50 7.33 5.45
N LEU A 93 1.79 7.43 6.76
CA LEU A 93 0.75 7.46 7.79
C LEU A 93 -0.11 8.72 7.69
N ALA A 94 0.49 9.87 7.37
CA ALA A 94 -0.24 11.11 7.09
C ALA A 94 -1.16 10.96 5.85
N PHE A 95 -0.70 10.29 4.80
CA PHE A 95 -1.50 10.01 3.61
C PHE A 95 -2.69 9.10 3.94
N ALA A 96 -2.49 8.04 4.73
CA ALA A 96 -3.58 7.18 5.19
C ALA A 96 -4.68 7.98 5.93
N LYS A 97 -4.28 8.88 6.83
CA LYS A 97 -5.21 9.78 7.54
C LYS A 97 -5.91 10.75 6.58
N TYR A 98 -5.20 11.30 5.61
CA TYR A 98 -5.78 12.17 4.59
C TYR A 98 -6.81 11.44 3.72
N LEU A 99 -6.54 10.19 3.32
CA LEU A 99 -7.50 9.34 2.62
C LEU A 99 -8.76 9.09 3.47
N ARG A 100 -8.61 8.86 4.78
CA ARG A 100 -9.73 8.71 5.71
C ARG A 100 -10.58 9.98 5.73
N ASP A 101 -9.96 11.14 5.90
CA ASP A 101 -10.66 12.43 6.02
C ASP A 101 -11.41 12.78 4.72
N ARG A 102 -10.89 12.34 3.59
CA ARG A 102 -11.54 12.43 2.27
C ARG A 102 -12.52 11.29 1.98
N LYS A 103 -12.66 10.32 2.87
CA LYS A 103 -13.52 9.13 2.71
C LYS A 103 -13.20 8.29 1.46
N ILE A 104 -11.95 8.33 1.01
CA ILE A 104 -11.50 7.51 -0.13
C ILE A 104 -11.27 6.10 0.36
N PRO A 105 -11.87 5.06 -0.24
CA PRO A 105 -11.65 3.67 0.13
C PRO A 105 -10.17 3.30 0.07
N VAL A 106 -9.69 2.57 1.09
CA VAL A 106 -8.30 2.10 1.13
C VAL A 106 -8.23 0.60 1.44
N TRP A 107 -7.35 -0.10 0.72
CA TRP A 107 -6.85 -1.40 1.10
C TRP A 107 -5.44 -1.23 1.63
N ILE A 108 -5.24 -1.63 2.87
CA ILE A 108 -3.91 -1.62 3.48
C ILE A 108 -3.22 -2.93 3.15
N ARG A 109 -1.97 -2.83 2.70
CA ARG A 109 -1.11 -3.99 2.47
C ARG A 109 0.10 -3.93 3.39
N HIS A 110 0.42 -5.07 3.97
CA HIS A 110 1.60 -5.24 4.82
C HIS A 110 2.32 -6.53 4.42
N VAL A 111 3.60 -6.43 4.06
CA VAL A 111 4.43 -7.59 3.73
C VAL A 111 5.15 -8.04 4.99
N VAL A 112 4.95 -9.30 5.37
CA VAL A 112 5.62 -9.90 6.52
C VAL A 112 6.95 -10.48 6.09
N VAL A 113 8.04 -9.88 6.57
CA VAL A 113 9.42 -10.32 6.37
C VAL A 113 9.93 -10.91 7.70
N PRO A 114 10.30 -12.20 7.75
CA PRO A 114 10.77 -12.84 8.97
C PRO A 114 11.92 -12.09 9.64
N GLY A 115 11.78 -11.82 10.94
CA GLY A 115 12.77 -11.12 11.77
C GLY A 115 12.88 -9.61 11.49
N ILE A 116 12.00 -9.05 10.65
CA ILE A 116 12.03 -7.61 10.31
C ILE A 116 10.68 -6.95 10.53
N THR A 117 9.58 -7.53 10.03
CA THR A 117 8.24 -6.93 10.12
C THR A 117 7.22 -7.87 10.74
N ASP A 118 7.67 -8.85 11.50
CA ASP A 118 6.84 -9.89 12.12
C ASP A 118 6.79 -9.81 13.66
N ASP A 119 7.34 -8.74 14.27
CA ASP A 119 7.26 -8.54 15.71
C ASP A 119 5.81 -8.34 16.15
N PRO A 120 5.31 -9.17 17.12
CA PRO A 120 3.92 -9.13 17.55
C PRO A 120 3.48 -7.79 18.13
N GLU A 121 4.35 -7.08 18.86
CA GLU A 121 4.01 -5.80 19.47
C GLU A 121 3.90 -4.69 18.42
N GLU A 122 4.82 -4.63 17.48
CA GLU A 122 4.79 -3.67 16.37
C GLU A 122 3.59 -3.90 15.46
N LEU A 123 3.19 -5.17 15.27
CA LEU A 123 1.98 -5.52 14.53
C LEU A 123 0.70 -5.08 15.26
N ARG A 124 0.64 -5.17 16.61
CA ARG A 124 -0.48 -4.60 17.38
C ARG A 124 -0.51 -3.08 17.27
N GLN A 125 0.67 -2.41 17.33
CA GLN A 125 0.75 -0.96 17.12
C GLN A 125 0.27 -0.57 15.71
N LEU A 126 0.61 -1.35 14.67
CA LEU A 126 0.02 -1.18 13.35
C LEU A 126 -1.51 -1.31 13.42
N GLY A 127 -2.01 -2.32 14.14
CA GLY A 127 -3.43 -2.52 14.37
C GLY A 127 -4.10 -1.32 15.04
N HIS A 128 -3.50 -0.74 16.09
CA HIS A 128 -4.00 0.47 16.74
C HIS A 128 -4.11 1.64 15.76
N PHE A 129 -3.09 1.85 14.92
CA PHE A 129 -3.14 2.86 13.87
C PHE A 129 -4.26 2.58 12.85
N LEU A 130 -4.43 1.33 12.41
CA LEU A 130 -5.44 0.96 11.42
C LEU A 130 -6.87 1.12 11.94
N ALA A 131 -7.09 1.01 13.24
CA ALA A 131 -8.40 1.25 13.88
C ALA A 131 -8.90 2.68 13.64
N GLU A 132 -8.00 3.67 13.46
CA GLU A 132 -8.37 5.04 13.13
C GLU A 132 -8.91 5.20 11.69
N LEU A 133 -8.65 4.23 10.80
CA LEU A 133 -8.95 4.33 9.37
C LEU A 133 -10.36 3.80 9.04
N THR A 134 -11.38 4.60 9.32
CA THR A 134 -12.79 4.26 9.09
C THR A 134 -13.15 4.00 7.62
N ASN A 135 -12.29 4.38 6.69
CA ASN A 135 -12.39 4.17 5.24
C ASN A 135 -11.72 2.87 4.77
N MET A 136 -11.07 2.13 5.66
CA MET A 136 -10.42 0.86 5.32
C MET A 136 -11.44 -0.19 4.89
N LYS A 137 -11.23 -0.80 3.72
CA LYS A 137 -12.09 -1.85 3.14
C LYS A 137 -11.48 -3.23 3.25
N ALA A 138 -10.15 -3.32 3.25
CA ALA A 138 -9.44 -4.59 3.40
C ALA A 138 -8.06 -4.38 4.05
N LEU A 139 -7.58 -5.45 4.68
CA LEU A 139 -6.22 -5.61 5.15
C LEU A 139 -5.64 -6.86 4.51
N ASP A 140 -4.67 -6.66 3.63
CA ASP A 140 -3.88 -7.72 2.98
C ASP A 140 -2.55 -7.88 3.70
N VAL A 141 -2.36 -9.02 4.36
CA VAL A 141 -1.08 -9.40 4.96
C VAL A 141 -0.42 -10.43 4.05
N LEU A 142 0.65 -10.01 3.41
CA LEU A 142 1.29 -10.76 2.34
C LEU A 142 2.57 -11.45 2.85
N PRO A 143 2.76 -12.73 2.57
CA PRO A 143 4.00 -13.41 2.91
C PRO A 143 5.15 -12.87 2.04
N TYR A 144 6.31 -12.66 2.67
CA TYR A 144 7.53 -12.35 1.94
C TYR A 144 7.89 -13.50 0.97
N HIS A 145 8.35 -13.15 -0.21
CA HIS A 145 8.84 -14.06 -1.23
C HIS A 145 10.10 -13.52 -1.92
N THR A 146 10.95 -14.42 -2.39
CA THR A 146 12.27 -14.09 -2.97
C THR A 146 12.24 -13.65 -4.44
N MET A 147 11.06 -13.53 -5.07
CA MET A 147 10.97 -13.17 -6.51
C MET A 147 11.62 -11.82 -6.84
N GLY A 148 11.72 -10.91 -5.87
CA GLY A 148 12.42 -9.64 -6.03
C GLY A 148 13.93 -9.79 -6.23
N LYS A 149 14.54 -10.87 -5.72
CA LYS A 149 16.00 -11.12 -5.78
C LYS A 149 16.55 -11.07 -7.21
N VAL A 150 15.82 -11.64 -8.16
CA VAL A 150 16.19 -11.64 -9.58
C VAL A 150 16.35 -10.24 -10.17
N LYS A 151 15.57 -9.26 -9.69
CA LYS A 151 15.65 -7.87 -10.16
C LYS A 151 16.96 -7.23 -9.69
N TYR A 152 17.36 -7.47 -8.45
CA TYR A 152 18.63 -6.98 -7.90
C TYR A 152 19.83 -7.60 -8.62
N GLU A 153 19.78 -8.92 -8.86
CA GLU A 153 20.81 -9.63 -9.62
C GLU A 153 21.00 -9.04 -11.03
N ARG A 154 19.89 -8.75 -11.74
CA ARG A 154 19.91 -8.13 -13.08
C ARG A 154 20.48 -6.71 -13.07
N LEU A 155 20.36 -6.00 -11.96
CA LEU A 155 20.90 -4.65 -11.78
C LEU A 155 22.34 -4.66 -11.24
N GLY A 156 22.93 -5.85 -10.96
CA GLY A 156 24.24 -5.97 -10.33
C GLY A 156 24.28 -5.44 -8.90
N MET A 157 23.13 -5.43 -8.21
CA MET A 157 22.99 -4.94 -6.84
C MET A 157 22.89 -6.09 -5.86
N GLU A 158 23.45 -5.90 -4.67
CA GLU A 158 23.26 -6.84 -3.57
C GLU A 158 21.81 -6.80 -3.07
N TYR A 159 21.23 -7.98 -2.81
CA TYR A 159 19.87 -8.06 -2.31
C TYR A 159 19.81 -7.73 -0.81
N PRO A 160 19.08 -6.69 -0.39
CA PRO A 160 19.14 -6.19 0.99
C PRO A 160 18.69 -7.18 2.07
N LEU A 161 17.81 -8.13 1.70
CA LEU A 161 17.29 -9.13 2.62
C LEU A 161 18.12 -10.44 2.63
N GLY A 162 19.24 -10.48 1.90
CA GLY A 162 20.18 -11.60 1.91
C GLY A 162 19.49 -12.95 1.66
N ASP A 163 19.70 -13.88 2.60
CA ASP A 163 19.15 -15.23 2.57
C ASP A 163 17.90 -15.40 3.45
N THR A 164 17.19 -14.30 3.75
CA THR A 164 15.90 -14.37 4.47
C THR A 164 14.96 -15.34 3.77
N PRO A 165 14.45 -16.38 4.47
CA PRO A 165 13.59 -17.39 3.85
C PRO A 165 12.21 -16.80 3.51
N PRO A 166 11.55 -17.32 2.45
CA PRO A 166 10.17 -16.93 2.18
C PRO A 166 9.25 -17.39 3.33
N LEU A 167 8.20 -16.62 3.57
CA LEU A 167 7.19 -16.92 4.56
C LEU A 167 6.04 -17.74 3.95
N SER A 168 5.48 -18.69 4.71
CA SER A 168 4.28 -19.40 4.30
C SER A 168 3.01 -18.54 4.46
N LYS A 169 1.94 -18.90 3.76
CA LYS A 169 0.63 -18.24 3.91
C LYS A 169 0.05 -18.44 5.32
N GLU A 170 0.30 -19.58 5.93
CA GLU A 170 -0.15 -19.92 7.29
C GLU A 170 0.52 -19.02 8.32
N GLU A 171 1.81 -18.79 8.18
CA GLU A 171 2.56 -17.86 9.04
C GLU A 171 2.09 -16.41 8.85
N ALA A 172 1.89 -15.97 7.59
CA ALA A 172 1.35 -14.64 7.32
C ALA A 172 -0.07 -14.46 7.90
N ASN A 173 -0.90 -15.47 7.86
CA ASN A 173 -2.22 -15.44 8.51
C ASN A 173 -2.15 -15.36 10.03
N ARG A 174 -1.18 -16.04 10.65
CA ARG A 174 -0.92 -15.93 12.09
C ARG A 174 -0.50 -14.51 12.45
N THR A 175 0.42 -13.96 11.69
CA THR A 175 0.93 -12.58 11.85
C THR A 175 -0.21 -11.56 11.69
N ARG A 176 -1.12 -11.78 10.74
CA ARG A 176 -2.34 -10.98 10.59
C ARG A 176 -3.19 -10.96 11.86
N GLY A 177 -3.16 -12.04 12.64
CA GLY A 177 -3.88 -12.13 13.94
C GLY A 177 -3.48 -11.01 14.89
N TYR A 178 -2.20 -10.70 15.04
CA TYR A 178 -1.70 -9.63 15.91
C TYR A 178 -2.18 -8.23 15.47
N ILE A 179 -2.24 -7.97 14.17
CA ILE A 179 -2.79 -6.71 13.66
C ILE A 179 -4.28 -6.61 14.02
N ILE A 180 -5.04 -7.69 13.86
CA ILE A 180 -6.47 -7.73 14.20
C ILE A 180 -6.69 -7.58 15.72
N GLU A 181 -5.81 -8.15 16.55
CA GLU A 181 -5.82 -7.92 18.00
C GLU A 181 -5.68 -6.43 18.32
N GLY A 182 -4.65 -5.77 17.78
CA GLY A 182 -4.45 -4.33 17.96
C GLY A 182 -5.63 -3.48 17.49
N ILE A 183 -6.28 -3.83 16.36
CA ILE A 183 -7.51 -3.15 15.94
C ILE A 183 -8.60 -3.28 17.00
N LYS A 184 -8.81 -4.48 17.56
CA LYS A 184 -9.84 -4.73 18.56
C LYS A 184 -9.56 -4.05 19.90
N GLU A 185 -8.29 -3.93 20.28
CA GLU A 185 -7.86 -3.24 21.51
C GLU A 185 -8.11 -1.72 21.45
N ALA A 186 -8.11 -1.15 20.23
CA ALA A 186 -8.28 0.29 20.03
C ALA A 186 -9.73 0.74 19.79
N LEU A 187 -10.67 -0.21 19.59
CA LEU A 187 -12.10 0.05 19.38
C LEU A 187 -12.92 -0.09 20.65
#